data_51e546d87753c72b9ee07e4867e0a238
#
_entry.id   51e546d87753c72b9ee07e4867e0a238
#
_cell.length_a   1.000
_cell.length_b   1.000
_cell.length_c   1.000
_cell.angle_alpha   90.00
_cell.angle_beta   90.00
_cell.angle_gamma   90.00
#
_symmetry.space_group_name_H-M   'P 1'
#
loop_
_entity.id
_entity.type
_entity.pdbx_description
1 polymer ?
#
loop_
_entity_poly.entity_id
_entity_poly.type
_entity_poly.pdbx_seq_one_letter_code
_entity_poly.pdbx_strand_id
1 'polypeptide(L)'
;MKILEVDAKTLLSNHSLDIPEGSVVTSPMEAFAAADYLSRPVVLKAQIPSSGRMKAGGVRFAQTPDEAKREADILLHNTIRGFPVTNILLEEKLSINSEIFLGITYDNDRRTGVVLGSVSGGIDVEQSD
;
A
#
# COMPACT_ATOMS: atom_id res chain seq x y z
N MET A 1 1.86 -9.83 -15.32
CA MET A 1 2.82 -8.93 -14.67
C MET A 1 2.10 -8.26 -13.50
N LYS A 2 2.70 -8.26 -12.31
CA LYS A 2 2.15 -7.52 -11.15
C LYS A 2 3.06 -6.31 -10.91
N ILE A 3 2.47 -5.12 -10.87
CA ILE A 3 3.17 -3.89 -10.48
C ILE A 3 3.06 -3.70 -8.97
N LEU A 4 4.04 -3.05 -8.36
CA LEU A 4 4.01 -2.72 -6.95
C LEU A 4 3.05 -1.53 -6.70
N GLU A 5 2.60 -1.38 -5.45
CA GLU A 5 1.69 -0.28 -5.10
C GLU A 5 2.31 1.09 -5.37
N VAL A 6 3.59 1.26 -5.11
CA VAL A 6 4.30 2.52 -5.38
C VAL A 6 4.32 2.87 -6.87
N ASP A 7 4.53 1.88 -7.74
CA ASP A 7 4.54 2.09 -9.19
C ASP A 7 3.14 2.45 -9.69
N ALA A 8 2.12 1.75 -9.19
CA ALA A 8 0.72 2.05 -9.51
C ALA A 8 0.33 3.47 -9.07
N LYS A 9 0.73 3.90 -7.87
CA LYS A 9 0.48 5.26 -7.39
C LYS A 9 1.18 6.32 -8.22
N THR A 10 2.40 6.07 -8.64
CA THR A 10 3.13 6.96 -9.56
C THR A 10 2.37 7.13 -10.88
N LEU A 11 1.84 6.05 -11.44
CA LEU A 11 1.01 6.13 -12.64
C LEU A 11 -0.27 6.94 -12.40
N LEU A 12 -0.97 6.71 -11.28
CA LEU A 12 -2.21 7.41 -10.95
C LEU A 12 -1.97 8.91 -10.73
N SER A 13 -0.89 9.30 -10.06
CA SER A 13 -0.56 10.71 -9.85
C SER A 13 -0.26 11.45 -11.17
N ASN A 14 0.36 10.77 -12.14
CA ASN A 14 0.58 11.30 -13.48
C ASN A 14 -0.74 11.58 -14.25
N HIS A 15 -1.84 10.99 -13.78
CA HIS A 15 -3.20 11.22 -14.32
C HIS A 15 -4.08 12.08 -13.39
N SER A 16 -3.45 12.92 -12.56
CA SER A 16 -4.13 13.90 -11.68
C SER A 16 -5.04 13.25 -10.62
N LEU A 17 -4.72 12.03 -10.20
CA LEU A 17 -5.35 11.42 -9.03
C LEU A 17 -4.51 11.74 -7.80
N ASP A 18 -5.16 12.24 -6.76
CA ASP A 18 -4.52 12.50 -5.48
C ASP A 18 -4.06 11.19 -4.84
N ILE A 19 -2.82 11.15 -4.42
CA ILE A 19 -2.24 10.02 -3.67
C ILE A 19 -1.73 10.54 -2.31
N PRO A 20 -1.72 9.69 -1.28
CA PRO A 20 -1.14 10.05 0.01
C PRO A 20 0.33 10.46 -0.14
N GLU A 21 0.73 11.49 0.61
CA GLU A 21 2.13 11.91 0.66
C GLU A 21 2.99 10.84 1.31
N GLY A 22 4.13 10.52 0.69
CA GLY A 22 5.02 9.49 1.20
C GLY A 22 6.21 9.20 0.30
N SER A 23 7.02 8.24 0.73
CA SER A 23 8.23 7.83 0.01
C SER A 23 8.54 6.35 0.22
N VAL A 24 9.38 5.80 -0.67
CA VAL A 24 9.95 4.46 -0.47
C VAL A 24 11.16 4.56 0.44
N VAL A 25 11.22 3.69 1.43
CA VAL A 25 12.33 3.57 2.37
C VAL A 25 12.89 2.15 2.36
N THR A 26 14.20 2.03 2.55
CA THR A 26 14.95 0.77 2.50
C THR A 26 15.71 0.49 3.80
N SER A 27 15.65 1.40 4.75
CA SER A 27 16.28 1.27 6.05
C SER A 27 15.41 1.86 7.18
N PRO A 28 15.59 1.42 8.44
CA PRO A 28 14.90 2.01 9.59
C PRO A 28 15.19 3.50 9.78
N MET A 29 16.38 3.96 9.44
CA MET A 29 16.74 5.39 9.56
C MET A 29 16.06 6.24 8.50
N GLU A 30 15.90 5.74 7.29
CA GLU A 30 15.09 6.42 6.25
C GLU A 30 13.63 6.50 6.67
N ALA A 31 13.08 5.45 7.30
CA ALA A 31 11.72 5.47 7.82
C ALA A 31 11.53 6.50 8.94
N PHE A 32 12.51 6.63 9.83
CA PHE A 32 12.51 7.70 10.84
C PHE A 32 12.48 9.08 10.18
N ALA A 33 13.39 9.34 9.26
CA ALA A 33 13.51 10.65 8.60
C ALA A 33 12.24 11.00 7.79
N ALA A 34 11.67 10.03 7.09
CA ALA A 34 10.43 10.22 6.34
C ALA A 34 9.23 10.53 7.24
N ALA A 35 9.09 9.81 8.36
CA ALA A 35 8.02 10.05 9.32
C ALA A 35 8.19 11.40 10.05
N ASP A 36 9.41 11.81 10.36
CA ASP A 36 9.72 13.11 10.96
C ASP A 36 9.38 14.25 9.99
N TYR A 37 9.73 14.10 8.72
CA TYR A 37 9.38 15.05 7.67
C TYR A 37 7.86 15.22 7.53
N LEU A 38 7.10 14.13 7.48
CA LEU A 38 5.64 14.17 7.37
C LEU A 38 4.97 14.76 8.62
N SER A 39 5.59 14.67 9.79
CA SER A 39 5.12 15.22 11.07
C SER A 39 3.68 14.81 11.43
N ARG A 40 3.28 13.61 11.05
CA ARG A 40 1.93 13.02 11.28
C ARG A 40 2.01 11.50 11.36
N PRO A 41 0.96 10.82 11.86
CA PRO A 41 0.91 9.35 11.83
C PRO A 41 1.10 8.79 10.42
N VAL A 42 1.82 7.68 10.32
CA VAL A 42 2.17 7.06 9.03
C VAL A 42 1.75 5.60 8.97
N VAL A 43 1.62 5.10 7.75
CA VAL A 43 1.45 3.68 7.43
C VAL A 43 2.65 3.20 6.63
N LEU A 44 3.18 2.04 7.01
CA LEU A 44 4.30 1.37 6.36
C LEU A 44 3.77 0.13 5.63
N LYS A 45 4.01 0.04 4.35
CA LYS A 45 3.48 -1.02 3.48
C LYS A 45 4.61 -1.73 2.75
N ALA A 46 4.84 -3.00 3.06
CA ALA A 46 5.82 -3.83 2.36
C ALA A 46 5.55 -3.85 0.86
N GLN A 47 6.55 -3.57 0.04
CA GLN A 47 6.44 -3.58 -1.43
C GLN A 47 6.84 -4.96 -1.95
N ILE A 48 5.86 -5.85 -2.07
CA ILE A 48 6.01 -7.22 -2.56
C ILE A 48 4.96 -7.53 -3.64
N PRO A 49 5.26 -8.40 -4.61
CA PRO A 49 4.34 -8.73 -5.71
C PRO A 49 3.25 -9.73 -5.28
N SER A 50 2.60 -9.47 -4.13
CA SER A 50 1.55 -10.32 -3.56
C SER A 50 0.38 -9.51 -3.04
N SER A 51 -0.85 -10.02 -3.20
CA SER A 51 -2.07 -9.50 -2.58
C SER A 51 -2.20 -9.94 -1.11
N GLY A 52 -3.13 -9.35 -0.37
CA GLY A 52 -3.42 -9.73 1.01
C GLY A 52 -2.29 -9.43 2.01
N ARG A 53 -1.45 -8.44 1.73
CA ARG A 53 -0.32 -8.04 2.58
C ARG A 53 -0.72 -7.67 4.00
N MET A 54 -1.86 -6.99 4.17
CA MET A 54 -2.32 -6.58 5.50
C MET A 54 -2.60 -7.80 6.38
N LYS A 55 -3.33 -8.79 5.88
CA LYS A 55 -3.61 -10.05 6.62
C LYS A 55 -2.32 -10.84 6.91
N ALA A 56 -1.29 -10.67 6.11
CA ALA A 56 0.01 -11.34 6.27
C ALA A 56 1.03 -10.50 7.08
N GLY A 57 0.62 -9.40 7.72
CA GLY A 57 1.49 -8.57 8.55
C GLY A 57 2.40 -7.61 7.77
N GLY A 58 2.15 -7.44 6.47
CA GLY A 58 2.93 -6.54 5.60
C GLY A 58 2.51 -5.08 5.62
N VAL A 59 1.58 -4.71 6.51
CA VAL A 59 1.17 -3.32 6.75
C VAL A 59 1.29 -3.03 8.24
N ARG A 60 1.96 -1.94 8.58
CA ARG A 60 2.22 -1.48 9.94
C ARG A 60 1.86 0.00 10.07
N PHE A 61 1.59 0.44 11.28
CA PHE A 61 1.23 1.81 11.59
C PHE A 61 2.20 2.38 12.63
N ALA A 62 2.49 3.67 12.52
CA ALA A 62 3.32 4.37 13.48
C ALA A 62 2.75 5.77 13.78
N GLN A 63 2.81 6.18 15.05
CA GLN A 63 2.36 7.49 15.51
C GLN A 63 3.53 8.47 15.61
N THR A 64 4.75 7.97 15.74
CA THR A 64 5.97 8.76 15.93
C THR A 64 7.08 8.27 15.00
N PRO A 65 8.11 9.10 14.72
CA PRO A 65 9.27 8.68 13.95
C PRO A 65 10.02 7.47 14.54
N ASP A 66 10.13 7.40 15.87
CA ASP A 66 10.75 6.26 16.55
C ASP A 66 9.95 4.96 16.37
N GLU A 67 8.63 5.06 16.37
CA GLU A 67 7.77 3.92 16.02
C GLU A 67 7.95 3.52 14.56
N ALA A 68 7.98 4.48 13.63
CA ALA A 68 8.21 4.19 12.22
C ALA A 68 9.53 3.46 11.98
N LYS A 69 10.60 3.88 12.68
CA LYS A 69 11.89 3.20 12.67
C LYS A 69 11.78 1.74 13.12
N ARG A 70 11.11 1.47 14.25
CA ARG A 70 10.94 0.11 14.78
C ARG A 70 10.10 -0.76 13.83
N GLU A 71 8.99 -0.23 13.35
CA GLU A 71 8.10 -0.97 12.45
C GLU A 71 8.75 -1.27 11.09
N ALA A 72 9.58 -0.35 10.59
CA ALA A 72 10.38 -0.57 9.40
C ALA A 72 11.42 -1.68 9.60
N ASP A 73 12.11 -1.69 10.75
CA ASP A 73 13.08 -2.72 11.11
C ASP A 73 12.42 -4.11 11.12
N ILE A 74 11.25 -4.22 11.75
CA ILE A 74 10.46 -5.46 11.78
C ILE A 74 10.09 -5.92 10.35
N LEU A 75 9.62 -5.00 9.50
CA LEU A 75 9.22 -5.35 8.14
C LEU A 75 10.40 -5.79 7.27
N LEU A 76 11.53 -5.06 7.33
CA LEU A 76 12.71 -5.32 6.50
C LEU A 76 13.40 -6.64 6.84
N HIS A 77 13.25 -7.13 8.07
CA HIS A 77 13.77 -8.44 8.50
C HIS A 77 12.74 -9.58 8.30
N ASN A 78 11.61 -9.30 7.68
CA ASN A 78 10.54 -10.29 7.51
C ASN A 78 10.45 -10.81 6.07
N THR A 79 9.87 -12.01 5.95
CA THR A 79 9.45 -12.61 4.69
C THR A 79 7.94 -12.74 4.70
N ILE A 80 7.26 -12.11 3.74
CA ILE A 80 5.81 -12.08 3.68
C ILE A 80 5.36 -12.84 2.44
N ARG A 81 4.57 -13.90 2.63
CA ARG A 81 4.10 -14.78 1.57
C ARG A 81 5.24 -15.32 0.67
N GLY A 82 6.40 -15.61 1.27
CA GLY A 82 7.58 -16.12 0.56
C GLY A 82 8.45 -15.05 -0.11
N PHE A 83 8.09 -13.77 0.00
CA PHE A 83 8.88 -12.66 -0.54
C PHE A 83 9.62 -11.92 0.58
N PRO A 84 10.94 -11.79 0.53
CA PRO A 84 11.68 -10.95 1.46
C PRO A 84 11.26 -9.47 1.24
N VAL A 85 11.11 -8.73 2.33
CA VAL A 85 10.77 -7.30 2.26
C VAL A 85 12.06 -6.52 2.14
N THR A 86 12.28 -5.90 1.00
CA THR A 86 13.45 -5.04 0.74
C THR A 86 13.08 -3.55 0.68
N ASN A 87 11.84 -3.25 0.35
CA ASN A 87 11.33 -1.90 0.16
C ASN A 87 10.02 -1.72 0.91
N ILE A 88 9.85 -0.58 1.55
CA ILE A 88 8.62 -0.20 2.26
C ILE A 88 8.13 1.12 1.67
N LEU A 89 6.86 1.20 1.30
CA LEU A 89 6.19 2.46 1.04
C LEU A 89 5.70 3.02 2.38
N LEU A 90 6.27 4.14 2.80
CA LEU A 90 5.85 4.88 3.99
C LEU A 90 5.03 6.08 3.53
N GLU A 91 3.81 6.19 4.02
CA GLU A 91 2.86 7.23 3.64
C GLU A 91 2.16 7.81 4.86
N GLU A 92 1.62 9.02 4.72
CA GLU A 92 0.71 9.57 5.72
C GLU A 92 -0.49 8.64 5.95
N LYS A 93 -0.90 8.51 7.20
CA LYS A 93 -2.11 7.76 7.57
C LYS A 93 -3.34 8.63 7.38
N LEU A 94 -4.14 8.31 6.38
CA LEU A 94 -5.39 9.01 6.12
C LEU A 94 -6.50 8.61 7.08
N SER A 95 -7.39 9.55 7.40
CA SER A 95 -8.70 9.27 8.01
C SER A 95 -9.67 8.92 6.90
N ILE A 96 -10.02 7.65 6.78
CA ILE A 96 -10.87 7.13 5.71
C ILE A 96 -12.33 7.25 6.13
N ASN A 97 -13.14 7.97 5.35
CA ASN A 97 -14.58 8.07 5.55
C ASN A 97 -15.34 6.95 4.81
N SER A 98 -14.86 6.59 3.63
CA SER A 98 -15.44 5.52 2.81
C SER A 98 -14.39 4.95 1.87
N GLU A 99 -14.52 3.68 1.54
CA GLU A 99 -13.70 3.01 0.55
C GLU A 99 -14.59 2.54 -0.59
N ILE A 100 -14.17 2.81 -1.82
CA ILE A 100 -14.81 2.28 -3.02
C ILE A 100 -13.83 1.36 -3.74
N PHE A 101 -14.36 0.34 -4.39
CA PHE A 101 -13.58 -0.50 -5.29
C PHE A 101 -13.86 -0.08 -6.74
N LEU A 102 -12.78 0.09 -7.49
CA LEU A 102 -12.84 0.28 -8.94
C LEU A 102 -11.79 -0.62 -9.60
N GLY A 103 -12.23 -1.44 -10.53
CA GLY A 103 -11.36 -2.35 -11.27
C GLY A 103 -11.70 -2.39 -12.74
N ILE A 104 -10.70 -2.72 -13.56
CA ILE A 104 -10.87 -2.99 -14.99
C ILE A 104 -10.36 -4.40 -15.24
N THR A 105 -11.18 -5.22 -15.87
CA THR A 105 -10.84 -6.59 -16.27
C THR A 105 -11.28 -6.87 -17.70
N TYR A 106 -10.91 -8.02 -18.23
CA TYR A 106 -11.33 -8.46 -19.55
C TYR A 106 -12.31 -9.63 -19.41
N ASP A 107 -13.50 -9.46 -19.96
CA ASP A 107 -14.51 -10.53 -20.07
C ASP A 107 -14.19 -11.38 -21.31
N ASN A 108 -13.75 -12.62 -21.07
CA ASN A 108 -13.37 -13.53 -22.13
C ASN A 108 -14.56 -14.03 -22.97
N ASP A 109 -15.75 -14.12 -22.38
CA ASP A 109 -16.97 -14.58 -23.07
C ASP A 109 -17.50 -13.51 -24.02
N ARG A 110 -17.53 -12.28 -23.54
CA ARG A 110 -17.97 -11.11 -24.32
C ARG A 110 -16.86 -10.47 -25.15
N ARG A 111 -15.61 -10.90 -24.93
CA ARG A 111 -14.39 -10.37 -25.59
C ARG A 111 -14.26 -8.86 -25.49
N THR A 112 -14.55 -8.30 -24.35
CA THR A 112 -14.52 -6.85 -24.11
C THR A 112 -13.93 -6.49 -22.75
N GLY A 113 -13.45 -5.25 -22.62
CA GLY A 113 -13.08 -4.69 -21.34
C GLY A 113 -14.31 -4.41 -20.49
N VAL A 114 -14.25 -4.72 -19.20
CA VAL A 114 -15.32 -4.48 -18.23
C VAL A 114 -14.79 -3.64 -17.09
N VAL A 115 -15.53 -2.59 -16.72
CA VAL A 115 -15.28 -1.80 -15.52
C VAL A 115 -16.14 -2.34 -14.40
N LEU A 116 -15.51 -2.67 -13.29
CA LEU A 116 -16.17 -3.13 -12.06
C LEU A 116 -16.12 -2.01 -11.02
N GLY A 117 -17.23 -1.73 -10.37
CA GLY A 117 -17.30 -0.75 -9.30
C GLY A 117 -18.14 -1.26 -8.14
N SER A 118 -17.69 -0.99 -6.91
CA SER A 118 -18.45 -1.29 -5.69
C SER A 118 -18.30 -0.12 -4.70
N VAL A 119 -19.40 0.21 -4.03
CA VAL A 119 -19.41 1.17 -2.90
C VAL A 119 -18.84 0.57 -1.62
N SER A 120 -18.56 -0.73 -1.63
CA SER A 120 -17.87 -1.43 -0.56
C SER A 120 -16.48 -1.80 -1.06
N GLY A 121 -15.48 -1.01 -0.67
CA GLY A 121 -14.06 -1.28 -0.91
C GLY A 121 -13.40 -1.92 0.31
N GLY A 122 -12.07 -2.03 0.27
CA GLY A 122 -11.27 -2.51 1.37
C GLY A 122 -10.74 -3.93 1.20
N ILE A 123 -10.26 -4.50 2.32
CA ILE A 123 -9.49 -5.75 2.34
C ILE A 123 -10.31 -6.98 1.89
N ASP A 124 -11.62 -6.93 2.08
CA ASP A 124 -12.53 -8.05 1.85
C ASP A 124 -13.33 -7.93 0.54
N VAL A 125 -12.93 -7.01 -0.34
CA VAL A 125 -13.59 -6.80 -1.64
C VAL A 125 -13.64 -8.08 -2.50
N GLU A 126 -12.65 -8.97 -2.34
CA GLU A 126 -12.59 -10.26 -3.04
C GLU A 126 -13.64 -11.28 -2.52
N GLN A 127 -14.35 -10.98 -1.43
CA GLN A 127 -15.40 -11.83 -0.84
C GLN A 127 -16.81 -11.29 -1.09
N SER A 128 -16.92 -10.17 -1.79
CA SER A 128 -18.21 -9.59 -2.17
C SER A 128 -18.73 -10.32 -3.42
N ASP A 129 -19.79 -11.09 -3.28
CA ASP A 129 -20.52 -11.73 -4.38
C ASP A 129 -21.22 -10.69 -5.28
#